data_35176fa2016968ebe495eb8ae2cf9584
#
_entry.id   35176fa2016968ebe495eb8ae2cf9584
#
_cell.length_a   1.000
_cell.length_b   1.000
_cell.length_c   1.000
_cell.angle_alpha   90.00
_cell.angle_beta   90.00
_cell.angle_gamma   90.00
#
_symmetry.space_group_name_H-M   'P 1'
#
loop_
_entity.id
_entity.type
_entity.pdbx_description
1 polymer ?
#
loop_
_entity_poly.entity_id
_entity_poly.type
_entity_poly.pdbx_seq_one_letter_code
_entity_poly.pdbx_strand_id
1 'polypeptide(L)'
;TNEGYGLHLFEPRWFEPEQEQQSFKSPTVIPTPDKSQIVHGIKDACADDALWLVSSVVQYIKETGELGFADEMITYADGGEGTVYEHMRRILDFSARQIGRNGICKGLRADWNDCLNLGGGESAMVSFLHYWALNNFVELARRLGRETDAEKYSALAVDVKEKCESVLWDSEWYIRGITADNRRIGTQTDEEGRVHMESNTWAVLSGAAARERGIKAMDSVDEYLYTDFGLMLNAPCYTKPDDGIGFVTRVYPGLKENGAIFSHPNPWAWCAEAVLGRGSRAMKFYNALCPALQNDKIEIRQSEPYSYCQFVVGKSHTAFGRARHPFMTGSAGWAYYAATQYILG
;
A
#
# COMPACT_ATOMS: atom_id res chain seq x y z
N THR A 1 12.33 9.54 10.01
CA THR A 1 12.53 10.47 11.16
C THR A 1 12.92 9.74 12.43
N ASN A 2 13.40 10.48 13.42
CA ASN A 2 13.69 9.97 14.78
C ASN A 2 12.45 9.40 15.49
N GLU A 3 11.26 9.89 15.17
CA GLU A 3 10.00 9.40 15.72
C GLU A 3 9.52 8.11 15.06
N GLY A 4 10.00 7.80 13.85
CA GLY A 4 9.71 6.57 13.10
C GLY A 4 8.71 6.73 11.96
N TYR A 5 8.16 7.92 11.69
CA TYR A 5 7.35 8.12 10.48
C TYR A 5 8.21 8.44 9.26
N GLY A 6 7.74 8.04 8.08
CA GLY A 6 8.32 8.42 6.79
C GLY A 6 8.01 9.87 6.44
N LEU A 7 8.93 10.53 5.75
CA LEU A 7 8.63 11.80 5.09
C LEU A 7 8.02 11.48 3.71
N HIS A 8 6.80 11.92 3.48
CA HIS A 8 6.13 11.70 2.21
C HIS A 8 6.80 12.47 1.06
N LEU A 9 7.30 13.65 1.36
CA LEU A 9 8.11 14.45 0.45
C LEU A 9 9.37 14.92 1.18
N PHE A 10 10.54 14.78 0.56
CA PHE A 10 11.79 15.34 1.06
C PHE A 10 12.71 15.66 -0.11
N GLU A 11 13.59 16.66 0.07
CA GLU A 11 14.67 16.94 -0.86
C GLU A 11 15.91 16.11 -0.47
N PRO A 12 16.39 15.20 -1.31
CA PRO A 12 17.62 14.47 -1.03
C PRO A 12 18.80 15.43 -1.01
N ARG A 13 19.52 15.50 0.12
CA ARG A 13 20.72 16.34 0.29
C ARG A 13 22.01 15.56 -0.01
N TRP A 14 22.01 14.73 -1.02
CA TRP A 14 23.14 13.88 -1.38
C TRP A 14 24.15 14.59 -2.26
N PHE A 15 23.79 15.75 -2.79
CA PHE A 15 24.63 16.56 -3.65
C PHE A 15 25.33 17.59 -2.78
N GLU A 16 26.63 17.76 -3.03
CA GLU A 16 27.45 18.68 -2.28
C GLU A 16 26.82 20.08 -2.24
N PRO A 17 26.82 20.74 -1.07
CA PRO A 17 26.12 22.02 -0.88
C PRO A 17 26.50 23.12 -1.86
N GLU A 18 27.69 23.05 -2.44
CA GLU A 18 28.20 24.04 -3.38
C GLU A 18 27.69 23.89 -4.81
N GLN A 19 27.14 22.72 -5.16
CA GLN A 19 26.50 22.48 -6.47
C GLN A 19 24.97 22.61 -6.42
N GLU A 20 24.41 22.80 -5.25
CA GLU A 20 22.99 22.74 -4.93
C GLU A 20 22.12 23.77 -5.67
N GLN A 21 22.66 24.91 -5.99
CA GLN A 21 21.78 26.04 -6.27
C GLN A 21 21.48 26.24 -7.77
N GLN A 22 22.08 25.47 -8.65
CA GLN A 22 21.96 25.76 -10.08
C GLN A 22 21.33 24.70 -10.96
N SER A 23 21.21 23.43 -10.54
CA SER A 23 20.86 22.35 -11.47
C SER A 23 19.46 21.76 -11.37
N PHE A 24 18.73 21.95 -10.28
CA PHE A 24 17.37 21.39 -10.15
C PHE A 24 16.31 22.43 -9.78
N LYS A 25 16.17 23.45 -10.61
CA LYS A 25 14.92 24.21 -10.63
C LYS A 25 13.90 23.44 -11.47
N SER A 26 13.25 22.46 -10.88
CA SER A 26 12.00 21.97 -11.44
C SER A 26 10.99 23.11 -11.39
N PRO A 27 10.36 23.49 -12.51
CA PRO A 27 9.34 24.54 -12.52
C PRO A 27 8.09 24.18 -11.70
N THR A 28 8.00 22.95 -11.22
CA THR A 28 6.88 22.46 -10.40
C THR A 28 7.19 22.46 -8.89
N VAL A 29 8.44 22.69 -8.50
CA VAL A 29 8.81 22.87 -7.10
C VAL A 29 8.91 24.37 -6.82
N ILE A 30 7.95 24.89 -6.07
CA ILE A 30 8.03 26.25 -5.53
C ILE A 30 9.11 26.23 -4.45
N PRO A 31 10.23 26.94 -4.61
CA PRO A 31 11.24 26.99 -3.58
C PRO A 31 10.62 27.60 -2.33
N THR A 32 10.50 26.84 -1.27
CA THR A 32 10.09 27.40 0.04
C THR A 32 11.28 28.19 0.61
N PRO A 33 11.08 29.44 0.99
CA PRO A 33 12.15 30.30 1.51
C PRO A 33 12.67 29.85 2.88
N ASP A 34 11.98 28.94 3.53
CA ASP A 34 12.27 28.50 4.90
C ASP A 34 12.60 27.01 4.93
N LYS A 35 13.83 26.69 5.34
CA LYS A 35 14.31 25.31 5.50
C LYS A 35 13.48 24.49 6.51
N SER A 36 12.74 25.15 7.42
CA SER A 36 11.84 24.50 8.37
C SER A 36 10.59 23.90 7.71
N GLN A 37 10.25 24.30 6.48
CA GLN A 37 9.10 23.79 5.73
C GLN A 37 9.40 22.51 4.93
N ILE A 38 10.65 22.07 4.88
CA ILE A 38 11.07 20.87 4.14
C ILE A 38 10.80 19.60 4.94
N VAL A 39 10.72 19.68 6.25
CA VAL A 39 10.36 18.56 7.12
C VAL A 39 8.85 18.64 7.38
N HIS A 40 8.09 17.96 6.55
CA HIS A 40 6.68 17.76 6.82
C HIS A 40 6.54 17.02 8.15
N GLY A 41 5.77 17.59 9.08
CA GLY A 41 5.52 16.97 10.37
C GLY A 41 4.59 15.76 10.22
N ILE A 42 4.29 15.10 11.34
CA ILE A 42 3.37 13.95 11.39
C ILE A 42 2.02 14.20 10.70
N LYS A 43 1.57 15.44 10.59
CA LYS A 43 0.34 15.82 9.91
C LYS A 43 0.34 15.53 8.41
N ASP A 44 1.53 15.48 7.81
CA ASP A 44 1.71 15.24 6.39
C ASP A 44 2.16 13.81 6.10
N ALA A 45 2.41 13.00 7.14
CA ALA A 45 2.85 11.61 7.00
C ALA A 45 1.71 10.72 6.49
N CYS A 46 1.98 9.93 5.45
CA CYS A 46 1.17 8.78 5.10
C CYS A 46 1.55 7.60 6.02
N ALA A 47 0.55 6.83 6.42
CA ALA A 47 0.73 5.83 7.46
C ALA A 47 1.52 4.61 7.00
N ASP A 48 1.54 4.34 5.71
CA ASP A 48 2.21 3.18 5.11
C ASP A 48 3.66 3.46 4.65
N ASP A 49 4.03 4.73 4.37
CA ASP A 49 5.33 5.10 3.79
C ASP A 49 6.52 4.42 4.49
N ALA A 50 6.56 4.51 5.82
CA ALA A 50 7.66 3.95 6.59
C ALA A 50 7.60 2.41 6.67
N LEU A 51 6.42 1.82 6.68
CA LEU A 51 6.26 0.35 6.76
C LEU A 51 6.80 -0.36 5.53
N TRP A 52 6.71 0.26 4.34
CA TRP A 52 7.32 -0.28 3.13
C TRP A 52 8.83 -0.41 3.25
N LEU A 53 9.48 0.53 3.95
CA LEU A 53 10.93 0.48 4.17
C LEU A 53 11.34 -0.77 4.95
N VAL A 54 10.62 -1.12 6.03
CA VAL A 54 10.92 -2.32 6.83
C VAL A 54 10.96 -3.56 5.96
N SER A 55 9.93 -3.75 5.15
CA SER A 55 9.84 -4.92 4.28
C SER A 55 10.87 -4.91 3.16
N SER A 56 11.15 -3.73 2.58
CA SER A 56 12.16 -3.58 1.53
C SER A 56 13.58 -3.91 2.02
N VAL A 57 13.94 -3.45 3.22
CA VAL A 57 15.23 -3.79 3.85
C VAL A 57 15.35 -5.30 4.10
N VAL A 58 14.28 -5.93 4.61
CA VAL A 58 14.29 -7.38 4.84
C VAL A 58 14.43 -8.15 3.53
N GLN A 59 13.73 -7.72 2.47
CA GLN A 59 13.88 -8.35 1.15
C GLN A 59 15.27 -8.15 0.57
N TYR A 60 15.87 -6.98 0.69
CA TYR A 60 17.26 -6.74 0.28
C TYR A 60 18.22 -7.70 0.98
N ILE A 61 18.12 -7.85 2.30
CA ILE A 61 18.97 -8.75 3.06
C ILE A 61 18.73 -10.21 2.65
N LYS A 62 17.48 -10.61 2.36
CA LYS A 62 17.17 -11.97 1.88
C LYS A 62 17.81 -12.26 0.52
N GLU A 63 17.80 -11.31 -0.41
CA GLU A 63 18.35 -11.48 -1.74
C GLU A 63 19.89 -11.45 -1.75
N THR A 64 20.50 -10.57 -0.96
CA THR A 64 21.97 -10.40 -0.95
C THR A 64 22.69 -11.30 0.04
N GLY A 65 22.02 -11.71 1.10
CA GLY A 65 22.64 -12.39 2.25
C GLY A 65 23.43 -11.47 3.18
N GLU A 66 23.42 -10.15 2.94
CA GLU A 66 24.20 -9.14 3.68
C GLU A 66 23.56 -8.80 5.03
N LEU A 67 23.65 -9.70 6.01
CA LEU A 67 23.13 -9.45 7.37
C LEU A 67 23.76 -8.20 8.02
N GLY A 68 25.03 -7.89 7.71
CA GLY A 68 25.74 -6.72 8.23
C GLY A 68 25.09 -5.39 7.84
N PHE A 69 24.30 -5.34 6.76
CA PHE A 69 23.57 -4.15 6.36
C PHE A 69 22.64 -3.63 7.49
N ALA A 70 22.13 -4.52 8.33
CA ALA A 70 21.30 -4.13 9.48
C ALA A 70 22.02 -3.24 10.50
N ASP A 71 23.36 -3.31 10.56
CA ASP A 71 24.19 -2.56 11.51
C ASP A 71 24.81 -1.29 10.90
N GLU A 72 24.57 -1.00 9.62
CA GLU A 72 25.04 0.21 8.98
C GLU A 72 24.38 1.45 9.61
N MET A 73 25.20 2.47 9.86
CA MET A 73 24.75 3.75 10.45
C MET A 73 24.19 4.67 9.36
N ILE A 74 22.93 5.09 9.53
CA ILE A 74 22.23 6.00 8.62
C ILE A 74 21.68 7.21 9.41
N THR A 75 21.82 8.39 8.84
CA THR A 75 21.26 9.61 9.43
C THR A 75 19.75 9.68 9.33
N TYR A 76 19.08 10.19 10.37
CA TYR A 76 17.66 10.54 10.30
C TYR A 76 17.48 11.87 9.56
N ALA A 77 16.38 12.02 8.84
CA ALA A 77 16.06 13.26 8.11
C ALA A 77 15.94 14.49 9.03
N ASP A 78 15.55 14.28 10.28
CA ASP A 78 15.39 15.30 11.33
C ASP A 78 16.59 15.40 12.28
N GLY A 79 17.71 14.76 11.93
CA GLY A 79 18.99 14.84 12.64
C GLY A 79 19.27 13.66 13.57
N GLY A 80 20.55 13.47 13.88
CA GLY A 80 21.04 12.25 14.55
C GLY A 80 21.20 11.09 13.59
N GLU A 81 21.64 9.96 14.10
CA GLU A 81 21.87 8.74 13.33
C GLU A 81 21.47 7.50 14.13
N GLY A 82 21.25 6.41 13.45
CA GLY A 82 20.95 5.09 14.01
C GLY A 82 21.29 4.01 13.02
N THR A 83 21.36 2.78 13.48
CA THR A 83 21.53 1.63 12.56
C THR A 83 20.27 1.44 11.70
N VAL A 84 20.42 0.83 10.54
CA VAL A 84 19.27 0.41 9.70
C VAL A 84 18.27 -0.39 10.53
N TYR A 85 18.75 -1.25 11.42
CA TYR A 85 17.89 -1.99 12.35
C TYR A 85 17.13 -1.08 13.32
N GLU A 86 17.75 -0.05 13.86
CA GLU A 86 17.08 0.94 14.73
C GLU A 86 16.05 1.76 13.98
N HIS A 87 16.31 2.12 12.72
CA HIS A 87 15.31 2.75 11.86
C HIS A 87 14.05 1.88 11.76
N MET A 88 14.21 0.59 11.46
CA MET A 88 13.06 -0.33 11.39
C MET A 88 12.31 -0.46 12.72
N ARG A 89 13.03 -0.56 13.85
CA ARG A 89 12.41 -0.59 15.18
C ARG A 89 11.57 0.66 15.45
N ARG A 90 12.11 1.83 15.17
CA ARG A 90 11.39 3.11 15.36
C ARG A 90 10.13 3.19 14.51
N ILE A 91 10.17 2.68 13.28
CA ILE A 91 9.00 2.61 12.39
C ILE A 91 7.91 1.73 13.00
N LEU A 92 8.26 0.53 13.45
CA LEU A 92 7.31 -0.39 14.06
C LEU A 92 6.73 0.13 15.36
N ASP A 93 7.59 0.70 16.23
CA ASP A 93 7.16 1.33 17.48
C ASP A 93 6.29 2.57 17.23
N PHE A 94 6.57 3.35 16.17
CA PHE A 94 5.71 4.47 15.76
C PHE A 94 4.33 3.97 15.35
N SER A 95 4.25 3.00 14.45
CA SER A 95 2.98 2.43 13.98
C SER A 95 2.18 1.83 15.14
N ALA A 96 2.84 1.16 16.09
CA ALA A 96 2.22 0.63 17.29
C ALA A 96 1.63 1.72 18.22
N ARG A 97 2.18 2.94 18.20
CA ARG A 97 1.62 4.09 18.92
C ARG A 97 0.48 4.79 18.16
N GLN A 98 0.41 4.61 16.84
CA GLN A 98 -0.62 5.22 15.98
C GLN A 98 -1.83 4.29 15.84
N ILE A 99 -2.34 3.80 16.95
CA ILE A 99 -3.54 2.96 17.01
C ILE A 99 -4.76 3.83 17.31
N GLY A 100 -5.85 3.55 16.61
CA GLY A 100 -7.13 4.22 16.83
C GLY A 100 -7.95 3.57 17.94
N ARG A 101 -9.16 4.07 18.15
CA ARG A 101 -10.03 3.61 19.24
C ARG A 101 -10.55 2.19 19.08
N ASN A 102 -10.56 1.66 17.86
CA ASN A 102 -10.99 0.28 17.59
C ASN A 102 -9.84 -0.72 17.66
N GLY A 103 -8.61 -0.26 17.94
CA GLY A 103 -7.44 -1.10 18.13
C GLY A 103 -6.69 -1.45 16.84
N ILE A 104 -6.96 -0.75 15.75
CA ILE A 104 -6.24 -0.89 14.47
C ILE A 104 -5.51 0.40 14.09
N CYS A 105 -4.59 0.33 13.13
CA CYS A 105 -3.74 1.46 12.78
C CYS A 105 -4.53 2.63 12.20
N LYS A 106 -4.16 3.85 12.64
CA LYS A 106 -4.65 5.08 12.01
C LYS A 106 -4.13 5.20 10.59
N GLY A 107 -4.94 5.78 9.70
CA GLY A 107 -4.55 6.11 8.34
C GLY A 107 -3.67 7.37 8.25
N LEU A 108 -3.56 8.15 9.33
CA LEU A 108 -2.91 9.46 9.36
C LEU A 108 -3.47 10.39 8.26
N ARG A 109 -2.59 11.07 7.50
CA ARG A 109 -3.02 11.86 6.36
C ARG A 109 -3.70 11.01 5.29
N ALA A 110 -3.10 9.85 4.97
CA ALA A 110 -3.60 8.85 4.04
C ALA A 110 -2.82 7.55 4.22
N ASP A 111 -3.28 6.48 3.60
CA ASP A 111 -2.47 5.30 3.29
C ASP A 111 -2.03 5.35 1.81
N TRP A 112 -1.68 4.21 1.20
CA TRP A 112 -1.30 4.11 -0.21
C TRP A 112 -2.29 4.85 -1.16
N ASN A 113 -3.56 4.92 -0.78
CA ASN A 113 -4.56 5.70 -1.50
C ASN A 113 -4.58 7.14 -0.96
N ASP A 114 -3.81 8.02 -1.59
CA ASP A 114 -3.67 9.44 -1.21
C ASP A 114 -4.98 10.20 -1.10
N CYS A 115 -6.01 9.71 -1.76
CA CYS A 115 -7.32 10.34 -1.82
C CYS A 115 -8.28 9.84 -0.74
N LEU A 116 -7.91 8.81 0.04
CA LEU A 116 -8.76 8.18 1.05
C LEU A 116 -8.12 8.35 2.43
N ASN A 117 -8.51 9.38 3.17
CA ASN A 117 -7.93 9.71 4.48
C ASN A 117 -8.82 9.37 5.69
N LEU A 118 -10.08 8.95 5.46
CA LEU A 118 -11.04 8.57 6.49
C LEU A 118 -11.25 9.63 7.60
N GLY A 119 -11.00 10.92 7.27
CA GLY A 119 -11.02 12.01 8.24
C GLY A 119 -9.95 11.89 9.33
N GLY A 120 -8.86 11.16 9.09
CA GLY A 120 -7.85 10.81 10.09
C GLY A 120 -8.22 9.57 10.91
N GLY A 121 -9.16 8.75 10.43
CA GLY A 121 -9.60 7.50 11.04
C GLY A 121 -8.62 6.34 10.89
N GLU A 122 -9.14 5.12 10.90
CA GLU A 122 -8.37 3.88 10.96
C GLU A 122 -8.36 3.15 9.62
N SER A 123 -7.19 2.72 9.14
CA SER A 123 -7.00 2.03 7.86
C SER A 123 -6.80 0.53 8.04
N ALA A 124 -7.62 -0.26 7.34
CA ALA A 124 -7.44 -1.71 7.27
C ALA A 124 -6.13 -2.07 6.54
N MET A 125 -5.84 -1.41 5.42
CA MET A 125 -4.62 -1.68 4.65
C MET A 125 -3.35 -1.46 5.49
N VAL A 126 -3.26 -0.34 6.20
CA VAL A 126 -2.10 -0.04 7.07
C VAL A 126 -1.97 -1.08 8.18
N SER A 127 -3.09 -1.54 8.75
CA SER A 127 -3.07 -2.54 9.81
C SER A 127 -2.55 -3.89 9.32
N PHE A 128 -2.95 -4.33 8.14
CA PHE A 128 -2.42 -5.54 7.50
C PHE A 128 -0.95 -5.37 7.09
N LEU A 129 -0.58 -4.21 6.57
CA LEU A 129 0.82 -3.91 6.22
C LEU A 129 1.71 -3.88 7.46
N HIS A 130 1.22 -3.33 8.58
CA HIS A 130 1.93 -3.35 9.87
C HIS A 130 2.16 -4.78 10.34
N TYR A 131 1.14 -5.64 10.28
CA TYR A 131 1.30 -7.06 10.60
C TYR A 131 2.37 -7.74 9.73
N TRP A 132 2.37 -7.47 8.43
CA TRP A 132 3.36 -8.01 7.50
C TRP A 132 4.78 -7.51 7.81
N ALA A 133 4.94 -6.22 8.08
CA ALA A 133 6.22 -5.61 8.46
C ALA A 133 6.76 -6.19 9.78
N LEU A 134 5.90 -6.40 10.77
CA LEU A 134 6.25 -7.04 12.04
C LEU A 134 6.81 -8.45 11.83
N ASN A 135 6.15 -9.27 11.03
CA ASN A 135 6.62 -10.65 10.78
C ASN A 135 7.95 -10.67 10.02
N ASN A 136 8.13 -9.80 9.02
CA ASN A 136 9.41 -9.67 8.32
C ASN A 136 10.54 -9.26 9.29
N PHE A 137 10.26 -8.29 10.16
CA PHE A 137 11.24 -7.84 11.15
C PHE A 137 11.56 -8.92 12.19
N VAL A 138 10.57 -9.67 12.69
CA VAL A 138 10.77 -10.79 13.62
C VAL A 138 11.68 -11.86 13.04
N GLU A 139 11.48 -12.20 11.76
CA GLU A 139 12.36 -13.14 11.06
C GLU A 139 13.80 -12.64 11.02
N LEU A 140 14.01 -11.38 10.65
CA LEU A 140 15.34 -10.76 10.63
C LEU A 140 15.95 -10.70 12.03
N ALA A 141 15.19 -10.29 13.06
CA ALA A 141 15.67 -10.21 14.43
C ALA A 141 16.19 -11.56 14.93
N ARG A 142 15.48 -12.66 14.66
CA ARG A 142 15.93 -14.02 14.96
C ARG A 142 17.21 -14.39 14.24
N ARG A 143 17.30 -14.06 12.96
CA ARG A 143 18.52 -14.31 12.14
C ARG A 143 19.74 -13.57 12.68
N LEU A 144 19.53 -12.39 13.26
CA LEU A 144 20.56 -11.57 13.88
C LEU A 144 20.82 -11.95 15.37
N GLY A 145 20.15 -12.97 15.92
CA GLY A 145 20.27 -13.36 17.33
C GLY A 145 19.69 -12.33 18.32
N ARG A 146 18.78 -11.46 17.88
CA ARG A 146 18.15 -10.40 18.70
C ARG A 146 16.82 -10.91 19.27
N GLU A 147 16.88 -11.95 20.09
CA GLU A 147 15.71 -12.70 20.57
C GLU A 147 14.72 -11.84 21.35
N THR A 148 15.18 -10.92 22.20
CA THR A 148 14.29 -10.03 22.98
C THR A 148 13.39 -9.18 22.07
N ASP A 149 13.95 -8.64 20.98
CA ASP A 149 13.17 -7.91 20.00
C ASP A 149 12.24 -8.86 19.23
N ALA A 150 12.71 -10.02 18.85
CA ALA A 150 11.88 -11.02 18.16
C ALA A 150 10.66 -11.42 18.99
N GLU A 151 10.81 -11.64 20.28
CA GLU A 151 9.70 -11.95 21.21
C GLU A 151 8.74 -10.77 21.33
N LYS A 152 9.27 -9.55 21.57
CA LYS A 152 8.46 -8.33 21.69
C LYS A 152 7.57 -8.11 20.45
N TYR A 153 8.17 -8.12 19.27
CA TYR A 153 7.45 -7.81 18.02
C TYR A 153 6.59 -8.99 17.53
N SER A 154 6.92 -10.23 17.92
CA SER A 154 6.05 -11.38 17.70
C SER A 154 4.76 -11.28 18.49
N ALA A 155 4.84 -10.88 19.77
CA ALA A 155 3.66 -10.66 20.62
C ALA A 155 2.78 -9.52 20.04
N LEU A 156 3.40 -8.43 19.61
CA LEU A 156 2.68 -7.34 18.95
C LEU A 156 2.00 -7.80 17.65
N ALA A 157 2.66 -8.63 16.84
CA ALA A 157 2.07 -9.17 15.63
C ALA A 157 0.81 -10.00 15.91
N VAL A 158 0.82 -10.81 16.98
CA VAL A 158 -0.36 -11.57 17.40
C VAL A 158 -1.53 -10.65 17.75
N ASP A 159 -1.29 -9.60 18.56
CA ASP A 159 -2.32 -8.63 18.90
C ASP A 159 -2.89 -7.89 17.68
N VAL A 160 -2.02 -7.42 16.78
CA VAL A 160 -2.45 -6.76 15.53
C VAL A 160 -3.32 -7.69 14.68
N LYS A 161 -2.93 -8.96 14.54
CA LYS A 161 -3.73 -9.95 13.81
C LYS A 161 -5.11 -10.15 14.42
N GLU A 162 -5.18 -10.35 15.74
CA GLU A 162 -6.45 -10.55 16.45
C GLU A 162 -7.38 -9.34 16.29
N LYS A 163 -6.82 -8.13 16.35
CA LYS A 163 -7.58 -6.89 16.13
C LYS A 163 -8.08 -6.78 14.68
N CYS A 164 -7.24 -7.05 13.69
CA CYS A 164 -7.65 -7.07 12.29
C CYS A 164 -8.80 -8.06 12.04
N GLU A 165 -8.67 -9.27 12.54
CA GLU A 165 -9.68 -10.33 12.37
C GLU A 165 -11.01 -10.02 13.06
N SER A 166 -10.97 -9.39 14.24
CA SER A 166 -12.17 -9.08 15.01
C SER A 166 -12.87 -7.80 14.57
N VAL A 167 -12.11 -6.78 14.13
CA VAL A 167 -12.64 -5.45 13.82
C VAL A 167 -12.99 -5.30 12.34
N LEU A 168 -12.18 -5.86 11.43
CA LEU A 168 -12.27 -5.55 10.01
C LEU A 168 -13.15 -6.51 9.22
N TRP A 169 -13.43 -7.73 9.74
CA TRP A 169 -14.22 -8.70 9.02
C TRP A 169 -15.71 -8.32 8.96
N ASP A 170 -16.33 -8.39 7.77
CA ASP A 170 -17.74 -8.07 7.53
C ASP A 170 -18.47 -9.20 6.79
N SER A 171 -18.33 -10.42 7.29
CA SER A 171 -19.00 -11.67 6.84
C SER A 171 -18.53 -12.24 5.51
N GLU A 172 -18.25 -11.44 4.50
CA GLU A 172 -17.81 -11.88 3.17
C GLU A 172 -16.44 -11.29 2.79
N TRP A 173 -16.09 -10.10 3.30
CA TRP A 173 -14.83 -9.42 3.01
C TRP A 173 -14.38 -8.55 4.18
N TYR A 174 -13.18 -7.99 4.08
CA TYR A 174 -12.64 -7.01 5.02
C TYR A 174 -13.00 -5.60 4.60
N ILE A 175 -13.52 -4.82 5.53
CA ILE A 175 -13.86 -3.41 5.29
C ILE A 175 -12.61 -2.60 4.94
N ARG A 176 -12.81 -1.44 4.32
CA ARG A 176 -11.70 -0.55 3.94
C ARG A 176 -11.08 0.20 5.12
N GLY A 177 -11.90 0.54 6.09
CA GLY A 177 -11.47 1.27 7.28
C GLY A 177 -12.62 1.83 8.09
N ILE A 178 -12.26 2.67 9.05
CA ILE A 178 -13.21 3.30 9.97
C ILE A 178 -12.89 4.80 10.02
N THR A 179 -13.87 5.64 9.75
CA THR A 179 -13.70 7.11 9.77
C THR A 179 -13.47 7.65 11.20
N ALA A 180 -13.00 8.88 11.32
CA ALA A 180 -12.75 9.52 12.60
C ALA A 180 -14.02 9.59 13.49
N ASP A 181 -15.21 9.70 12.90
CA ASP A 181 -16.51 9.65 13.59
C ASP A 181 -17.03 8.21 13.80
N ASN A 182 -16.20 7.19 13.54
CA ASN A 182 -16.47 5.77 13.77
C ASN A 182 -17.46 5.11 12.81
N ARG A 183 -17.62 5.62 11.63
CA ARG A 183 -18.37 4.96 10.56
C ARG A 183 -17.48 3.93 9.86
N ARG A 184 -17.95 2.70 9.71
CA ARG A 184 -17.28 1.64 8.95
C ARG A 184 -17.46 1.91 7.46
N ILE A 185 -16.39 1.78 6.67
CA ILE A 185 -16.37 2.01 5.22
C ILE A 185 -15.96 0.73 4.51
N GLY A 186 -16.66 0.40 3.45
CA GLY A 186 -16.45 -0.84 2.70
C GLY A 186 -17.24 -2.02 3.28
N THR A 187 -18.41 -1.74 3.85
CA THR A 187 -19.31 -2.76 4.40
C THR A 187 -20.27 -3.32 3.35
N GLN A 188 -20.89 -4.46 3.64
CA GLN A 188 -21.93 -5.05 2.78
C GLN A 188 -23.15 -4.13 2.59
N THR A 189 -23.41 -3.25 3.54
CA THR A 189 -24.54 -2.33 3.52
C THR A 189 -24.27 -1.02 2.81
N ASP A 190 -23.02 -0.74 2.46
CA ASP A 190 -22.66 0.47 1.73
C ASP A 190 -23.19 0.41 0.30
N GLU A 191 -23.86 1.48 -0.14
CA GLU A 191 -24.33 1.61 -1.52
C GLU A 191 -23.18 1.91 -2.49
N GLU A 192 -22.16 2.67 -2.02
CA GLU A 192 -20.96 3.08 -2.76
C GLU A 192 -19.71 2.65 -2.00
N GLY A 193 -18.62 2.35 -2.68
CA GLY A 193 -17.38 1.91 -2.05
C GLY A 193 -17.52 0.63 -1.23
N ARG A 194 -18.32 -0.32 -1.66
CA ARG A 194 -18.66 -1.53 -0.89
C ARG A 194 -17.50 -2.49 -0.78
N VAL A 195 -16.84 -2.80 -1.90
CA VAL A 195 -15.68 -3.69 -1.94
C VAL A 195 -14.45 -2.91 -2.36
N HIS A 196 -13.37 -3.04 -1.60
CA HIS A 196 -12.08 -2.43 -1.89
C HIS A 196 -11.01 -3.49 -2.09
N MET A 197 -10.15 -3.31 -3.09
CA MET A 197 -9.11 -4.26 -3.41
C MET A 197 -8.02 -4.27 -2.33
N GLU A 198 -7.60 -3.10 -1.86
CA GLU A 198 -6.43 -2.93 -0.99
C GLU A 198 -6.57 -3.70 0.33
N SER A 199 -7.68 -3.54 1.04
CA SER A 199 -7.91 -4.24 2.31
C SER A 199 -8.00 -5.75 2.15
N ASN A 200 -8.65 -6.23 1.09
CA ASN A 200 -8.88 -7.65 0.87
C ASN A 200 -7.62 -8.39 0.40
N THR A 201 -6.86 -7.78 -0.50
CA THR A 201 -5.59 -8.36 -0.95
C THR A 201 -4.55 -8.38 0.17
N TRP A 202 -4.43 -7.29 0.95
CA TRP A 202 -3.47 -7.20 2.05
C TRP A 202 -3.84 -8.07 3.24
N ALA A 203 -5.13 -8.32 3.51
CA ALA A 203 -5.55 -9.29 4.52
C ALA A 203 -4.94 -10.68 4.24
N VAL A 204 -4.93 -11.10 2.98
CA VAL A 204 -4.38 -12.39 2.54
C VAL A 204 -2.85 -12.33 2.42
N LEU A 205 -2.32 -11.34 1.69
CA LEU A 205 -0.90 -11.23 1.38
C LEU A 205 -0.04 -11.09 2.64
N SER A 206 -0.52 -10.37 3.64
CA SER A 206 0.15 -10.25 4.93
C SER A 206 0.16 -11.55 5.77
N GLY A 207 -0.74 -12.49 5.48
CA GLY A 207 -0.98 -13.69 6.29
C GLY A 207 -1.82 -13.43 7.54
N ALA A 208 -2.44 -12.25 7.68
CA ALA A 208 -3.34 -11.96 8.80
C ALA A 208 -4.66 -12.69 8.68
N ALA A 209 -5.24 -12.77 7.48
CA ALA A 209 -6.52 -13.41 7.25
C ALA A 209 -6.49 -14.91 7.58
N ALA A 210 -7.50 -15.38 8.31
CA ALA A 210 -7.81 -16.80 8.36
C ALA A 210 -8.10 -17.30 6.93
N ARG A 211 -7.59 -18.50 6.57
CA ARG A 211 -7.66 -19.01 5.20
C ARG A 211 -9.06 -18.95 4.58
N GLU A 212 -10.08 -19.36 5.33
CA GLU A 212 -11.46 -19.37 4.86
C GLU A 212 -11.98 -17.95 4.57
N ARG A 213 -11.66 -16.99 5.45
CA ARG A 213 -12.00 -15.58 5.24
C ARG A 213 -11.24 -14.97 4.06
N GLY A 214 -9.96 -15.31 3.93
CA GLY A 214 -9.15 -14.89 2.78
C GLY A 214 -9.71 -15.40 1.46
N ILE A 215 -10.19 -16.64 1.40
CA ILE A 215 -10.85 -17.20 0.23
C ILE A 215 -12.11 -16.41 -0.13
N LYS A 216 -13.01 -16.15 0.84
CA LYS A 216 -14.23 -15.37 0.62
C LYS A 216 -13.91 -13.93 0.17
N ALA A 217 -12.95 -13.28 0.84
CA ALA A 217 -12.53 -11.93 0.51
C ALA A 217 -12.03 -11.83 -0.94
N MET A 218 -11.21 -12.78 -1.39
CA MET A 218 -10.71 -12.79 -2.75
C MET A 218 -11.74 -13.29 -3.78
N ASP A 219 -12.75 -14.06 -3.38
CA ASP A 219 -13.91 -14.37 -4.22
C ASP A 219 -14.74 -13.11 -4.47
N SER A 220 -14.94 -12.27 -3.45
CA SER A 220 -15.58 -10.97 -3.59
C SER A 220 -14.78 -10.00 -4.47
N VAL A 221 -13.45 -10.01 -4.38
CA VAL A 221 -12.58 -9.24 -5.28
C VAL A 221 -12.78 -9.67 -6.73
N ASP A 222 -12.82 -10.98 -7.01
CA ASP A 222 -13.07 -11.49 -8.37
C ASP A 222 -14.48 -11.12 -8.86
N GLU A 223 -15.49 -11.27 -8.03
CA GLU A 223 -16.89 -11.01 -8.40
C GLU A 223 -17.17 -9.54 -8.70
N TYR A 224 -16.72 -8.66 -7.81
CA TYR A 224 -17.11 -7.24 -7.89
C TYR A 224 -16.11 -6.35 -8.62
N LEU A 225 -14.83 -6.71 -8.62
CA LEU A 225 -13.77 -5.84 -9.14
C LEU A 225 -13.16 -6.27 -10.47
N TYR A 226 -13.36 -7.53 -10.88
CA TYR A 226 -12.73 -8.05 -12.10
C TYR A 226 -13.27 -7.40 -13.37
N THR A 227 -12.33 -7.11 -14.28
CA THR A 227 -12.57 -6.67 -15.66
C THR A 227 -11.56 -7.33 -16.60
N ASP A 228 -11.80 -7.26 -17.91
CA ASP A 228 -10.85 -7.73 -18.94
C ASP A 228 -9.59 -6.83 -19.06
N PHE A 229 -9.48 -5.78 -18.26
CA PHE A 229 -8.33 -4.87 -18.19
C PHE A 229 -7.62 -4.90 -16.84
N GLY A 230 -8.01 -5.78 -15.92
CA GLY A 230 -7.51 -5.89 -14.55
C GLY A 230 -8.60 -5.65 -13.51
N LEU A 231 -8.21 -5.51 -12.24
CA LEU A 231 -9.10 -5.30 -11.10
C LEU A 231 -9.28 -3.82 -10.80
N MET A 232 -10.53 -3.39 -10.61
CA MET A 232 -10.85 -2.05 -10.12
C MET A 232 -10.45 -1.89 -8.65
N LEU A 233 -10.12 -0.67 -8.22
CA LEU A 233 -9.78 -0.39 -6.83
C LEU A 233 -10.95 -0.60 -5.88
N ASN A 234 -12.13 -0.14 -6.27
CA ASN A 234 -13.36 -0.29 -5.49
C ASN A 234 -14.59 -0.36 -6.38
N ALA A 235 -15.65 -0.91 -5.86
CA ALA A 235 -16.97 -0.95 -6.49
C ALA A 235 -18.09 -1.03 -5.43
N PRO A 236 -19.27 -0.41 -5.72
CA PRO A 236 -19.50 0.63 -6.72
C PRO A 236 -18.67 1.90 -6.47
N CYS A 237 -18.45 2.71 -7.51
CA CYS A 237 -17.74 3.98 -7.34
C CYS A 237 -18.53 4.95 -6.46
N TYR A 238 -17.81 5.86 -5.81
CA TYR A 238 -18.43 7.00 -5.13
C TYR A 238 -18.97 8.01 -6.15
N THR A 239 -20.17 8.52 -5.90
CA THR A 239 -20.84 9.55 -6.73
C THR A 239 -21.22 10.78 -5.93
N LYS A 240 -21.20 10.69 -4.59
CA LYS A 240 -21.56 11.76 -3.66
C LYS A 240 -20.32 12.15 -2.85
N PRO A 241 -19.94 13.45 -2.81
CA PRO A 241 -18.86 13.92 -1.95
C PRO A 241 -19.10 13.63 -0.48
N ASP A 242 -18.07 13.10 0.19
CA ASP A 242 -18.07 12.78 1.62
C ASP A 242 -16.68 13.07 2.20
N ASP A 243 -16.55 14.17 2.93
CA ASP A 243 -15.26 14.59 3.50
C ASP A 243 -14.79 13.68 4.65
N GLY A 244 -15.68 12.89 5.25
CA GLY A 244 -15.34 11.88 6.24
C GLY A 244 -14.63 10.67 5.62
N ILE A 245 -14.84 10.38 4.34
CA ILE A 245 -14.11 9.36 3.57
C ILE A 245 -12.86 9.98 2.95
N GLY A 246 -13.00 11.12 2.29
CA GLY A 246 -11.89 11.85 1.69
C GLY A 246 -12.10 12.23 0.22
N PHE A 247 -11.03 12.75 -0.38
CA PHE A 247 -11.05 13.29 -1.74
C PHE A 247 -11.45 12.25 -2.80
N VAL A 248 -11.27 10.96 -2.55
CA VAL A 248 -11.70 9.88 -3.45
C VAL A 248 -13.18 10.01 -3.86
N THR A 249 -14.03 10.50 -2.97
CA THR A 249 -15.46 10.70 -3.23
C THR A 249 -15.76 11.88 -4.17
N ARG A 250 -14.76 12.71 -4.47
CA ARG A 250 -14.83 13.84 -5.40
C ARG A 250 -14.15 13.54 -6.73
N VAL A 251 -13.46 12.42 -6.84
CA VAL A 251 -12.87 11.92 -8.09
C VAL A 251 -13.99 11.35 -8.96
N TYR A 252 -13.96 11.64 -10.24
CA TYR A 252 -14.98 11.14 -11.18
C TYR A 252 -15.04 9.61 -11.17
N PRO A 253 -16.25 9.00 -11.13
CA PRO A 253 -16.43 7.55 -11.16
C PRO A 253 -15.69 6.87 -12.31
N GLY A 254 -14.94 5.84 -11.99
CA GLY A 254 -14.11 5.10 -12.95
C GLY A 254 -12.75 5.73 -13.28
N LEU A 255 -12.39 6.84 -12.62
CA LEU A 255 -11.09 7.47 -12.77
C LEU A 255 -10.26 7.37 -11.49
N LYS A 256 -8.92 7.33 -11.65
CA LYS A 256 -7.98 7.37 -10.53
C LYS A 256 -8.37 6.39 -9.41
N GLU A 257 -8.36 6.86 -8.18
CA GLU A 257 -8.64 6.06 -6.99
C GLU A 257 -10.13 5.70 -6.83
N ASN A 258 -11.03 6.32 -7.59
CA ASN A 258 -12.46 6.04 -7.52
C ASN A 258 -12.91 5.01 -8.58
N GLY A 259 -12.59 3.75 -8.35
CA GLY A 259 -13.04 2.63 -9.17
C GLY A 259 -12.37 2.49 -10.53
N ALA A 260 -11.23 3.15 -10.77
CA ALA A 260 -10.37 2.80 -11.90
C ALA A 260 -9.61 1.49 -11.63
N ILE A 261 -9.07 0.90 -12.68
CA ILE A 261 -8.14 -0.23 -12.63
C ILE A 261 -6.75 0.35 -12.42
N PHE A 262 -6.39 0.57 -11.17
CA PHE A 262 -5.09 1.13 -10.82
C PHE A 262 -4.02 0.04 -10.95
N SER A 263 -3.01 0.26 -11.79
CA SER A 263 -2.10 -0.84 -12.18
C SER A 263 -1.20 -1.29 -11.03
N HIS A 264 -0.77 -0.37 -10.16
CA HIS A 264 0.19 -0.65 -9.10
C HIS A 264 -0.29 -1.71 -8.09
N PRO A 265 -1.52 -1.67 -7.52
CA PRO A 265 -1.97 -2.66 -6.55
C PRO A 265 -2.51 -3.95 -7.17
N ASN A 266 -2.71 -4.02 -8.47
CA ASN A 266 -3.21 -5.24 -9.11
C ASN A 266 -2.32 -6.47 -8.84
N PRO A 267 -0.97 -6.39 -8.90
CA PRO A 267 -0.09 -7.49 -8.53
C PRO A 267 -0.27 -8.00 -7.10
N TRP A 268 -0.76 -7.18 -6.16
CA TRP A 268 -1.07 -7.67 -4.80
C TRP A 268 -2.15 -8.75 -4.83
N ALA A 269 -3.14 -8.62 -5.72
CA ALA A 269 -4.16 -9.64 -5.88
C ALA A 269 -3.60 -10.94 -6.51
N TRP A 270 -2.61 -10.84 -7.42
CA TRP A 270 -1.94 -12.02 -7.95
C TRP A 270 -1.19 -12.77 -6.87
N CYS A 271 -0.45 -12.04 -6.03
CA CYS A 271 0.24 -12.60 -4.86
C CYS A 271 -0.77 -13.24 -3.88
N ALA A 272 -1.86 -12.55 -3.56
CA ALA A 272 -2.89 -13.07 -2.65
C ALA A 272 -3.50 -14.38 -3.15
N GLU A 273 -3.83 -14.47 -4.44
CA GLU A 273 -4.34 -15.70 -5.05
C GLU A 273 -3.30 -16.83 -5.04
N ALA A 274 -2.03 -16.51 -5.29
CA ALA A 274 -0.94 -17.49 -5.21
C ALA A 274 -0.75 -18.01 -3.77
N VAL A 275 -0.78 -17.12 -2.77
CA VAL A 275 -0.72 -17.50 -1.34
C VAL A 275 -1.87 -18.44 -0.97
N LEU A 276 -3.06 -18.24 -1.52
CA LEU A 276 -4.19 -19.13 -1.32
C LEU A 276 -4.09 -20.46 -2.09
N GLY A 277 -3.06 -20.63 -2.93
CA GLY A 277 -2.89 -21.80 -3.80
C GLY A 277 -3.81 -21.81 -5.01
N ARG A 278 -4.34 -20.65 -5.41
CA ARG A 278 -5.29 -20.51 -6.54
C ARG A 278 -4.59 -19.97 -7.79
N GLY A 279 -3.51 -20.64 -8.23
CA GLY A 279 -2.64 -20.23 -9.33
C GLY A 279 -3.39 -19.90 -10.64
N SER A 280 -4.45 -20.63 -11.00
CA SER A 280 -5.25 -20.32 -12.19
C SER A 280 -5.92 -18.94 -12.09
N ARG A 281 -6.34 -18.51 -10.88
CA ARG A 281 -6.94 -17.19 -10.67
C ARG A 281 -5.86 -16.09 -10.63
N ALA A 282 -4.71 -16.38 -10.05
CA ALA A 282 -3.55 -15.48 -10.14
C ALA A 282 -3.19 -15.19 -11.60
N MET A 283 -3.13 -16.22 -12.44
CA MET A 283 -2.89 -16.09 -13.88
C MET A 283 -4.02 -15.35 -14.61
N LYS A 284 -5.29 -15.57 -14.22
CA LYS A 284 -6.43 -14.81 -14.76
C LYS A 284 -6.25 -13.31 -14.54
N PHE A 285 -5.89 -12.91 -13.32
CA PHE A 285 -5.69 -11.51 -12.97
C PHE A 285 -4.43 -10.92 -13.63
N TYR A 286 -3.33 -11.67 -13.66
CA TYR A 286 -2.11 -11.30 -14.39
C TYR A 286 -2.40 -11.02 -15.85
N ASN A 287 -3.08 -11.96 -16.54
CA ASN A 287 -3.38 -11.84 -17.96
C ASN A 287 -4.28 -10.65 -18.28
N ALA A 288 -5.20 -10.31 -17.39
CA ALA A 288 -6.10 -9.19 -17.57
C ALA A 288 -5.41 -7.83 -17.56
N LEU A 289 -4.30 -7.68 -16.82
CA LEU A 289 -3.59 -6.39 -16.73
C LEU A 289 -2.30 -6.35 -17.55
N CYS A 290 -1.63 -7.48 -17.79
CA CYS A 290 -0.32 -7.53 -18.43
C CYS A 290 -0.33 -6.81 -19.79
N PRO A 291 0.47 -5.74 -19.97
CA PRO A 291 0.42 -4.95 -21.21
C PRO A 291 0.70 -5.76 -22.47
N ALA A 292 1.61 -6.74 -22.39
CA ALA A 292 1.96 -7.60 -23.51
C ALA A 292 0.78 -8.46 -24.01
N LEU A 293 -0.22 -8.70 -23.16
CA LEU A 293 -1.40 -9.49 -23.47
C LEU A 293 -2.64 -8.64 -23.82
N GLN A 294 -2.44 -7.32 -23.96
CA GLN A 294 -3.52 -6.36 -24.27
C GLN A 294 -3.39 -5.77 -25.68
N ASN A 295 -2.54 -6.34 -26.55
CA ASN A 295 -2.29 -5.81 -27.88
C ASN A 295 -3.51 -5.95 -28.82
N ASP A 296 -4.34 -6.95 -28.62
CA ASP A 296 -5.63 -7.11 -29.31
C ASP A 296 -6.67 -6.04 -28.94
N LYS A 297 -6.44 -5.32 -27.84
CA LYS A 297 -7.29 -4.24 -27.34
C LYS A 297 -6.66 -2.86 -27.47
N ILE A 298 -5.63 -2.71 -28.30
CA ILE A 298 -4.84 -1.46 -28.41
C ILE A 298 -5.70 -0.26 -28.80
N GLU A 299 -6.71 -0.44 -29.64
CA GLU A 299 -7.64 0.62 -30.06
C GLU A 299 -8.48 1.16 -28.89
N ILE A 300 -8.75 0.33 -27.89
CA ILE A 300 -9.47 0.74 -26.67
C ILE A 300 -8.47 1.29 -25.66
N ARG A 301 -7.38 0.56 -25.42
CA ARG A 301 -6.38 0.88 -24.39
C ARG A 301 -5.64 2.18 -24.70
N GLN A 302 -5.27 2.42 -25.96
CA GLN A 302 -4.61 3.64 -26.44
C GLN A 302 -3.39 4.03 -25.61
N SER A 303 -2.48 3.08 -25.38
CA SER A 303 -1.21 3.28 -24.69
C SER A 303 -0.14 2.41 -25.33
N GLU A 304 1.11 2.70 -25.02
CA GLU A 304 2.25 1.99 -25.59
C GLU A 304 2.16 0.50 -25.28
N PRO A 305 2.46 -0.37 -26.26
CA PRO A 305 2.63 -1.81 -26.03
C PRO A 305 3.69 -2.05 -24.96
N TYR A 306 3.50 -3.10 -24.16
CA TYR A 306 4.45 -3.53 -23.11
C TYR A 306 4.70 -2.53 -21.97
N SER A 307 3.98 -1.40 -21.94
CA SER A 307 4.09 -0.41 -20.88
C SER A 307 2.92 -0.47 -19.92
N TYR A 308 3.21 -0.55 -18.61
CA TYR A 308 2.21 -0.29 -17.59
C TYR A 308 1.86 1.21 -17.58
N CYS A 309 0.62 1.51 -17.32
CA CYS A 309 0.11 2.85 -17.09
C CYS A 309 -0.24 3.04 -15.60
N GLN A 310 -0.47 4.27 -15.16
CA GLN A 310 -0.90 4.49 -13.78
C GLN A 310 -2.24 3.81 -13.51
N PHE A 311 -3.22 4.01 -14.40
CA PHE A 311 -4.52 3.33 -14.31
C PHE A 311 -5.16 3.15 -15.68
N VAL A 312 -6.05 2.18 -15.76
CA VAL A 312 -7.00 2.03 -16.86
C VAL A 312 -8.36 2.50 -16.36
N VAL A 313 -9.09 3.25 -17.17
CA VAL A 313 -10.42 3.78 -16.84
C VAL A 313 -11.38 2.63 -16.51
N GLY A 314 -12.09 2.75 -15.39
CA GLY A 314 -12.99 1.72 -14.84
C GLY A 314 -14.37 1.68 -15.51
N LYS A 315 -15.15 0.65 -15.19
CA LYS A 315 -16.47 0.35 -15.79
C LYS A 315 -17.49 1.49 -15.69
N SER A 316 -17.39 2.33 -14.66
CA SER A 316 -18.35 3.41 -14.42
C SER A 316 -18.16 4.65 -15.30
N HIS A 317 -17.17 4.63 -16.19
CA HIS A 317 -16.87 5.75 -17.07
C HIS A 317 -17.03 5.35 -18.55
N THR A 318 -17.46 6.31 -19.39
CA THR A 318 -17.72 6.09 -20.82
C THR A 318 -16.47 5.68 -21.62
N ALA A 319 -15.26 6.06 -21.14
CA ALA A 319 -13.99 5.67 -21.74
C ALA A 319 -13.39 4.39 -21.09
N PHE A 320 -14.22 3.48 -20.60
CA PHE A 320 -13.78 2.22 -20.01
C PHE A 320 -12.75 1.49 -20.86
N GLY A 321 -11.69 1.01 -20.23
CA GLY A 321 -10.60 0.30 -20.88
C GLY A 321 -9.45 1.19 -21.39
N ARG A 322 -9.61 2.53 -21.39
CA ARG A 322 -8.57 3.45 -21.84
C ARG A 322 -7.49 3.66 -20.78
N ALA A 323 -6.24 3.42 -21.13
CA ALA A 323 -5.09 3.63 -20.24
C ALA A 323 -4.78 5.13 -20.05
N ARG A 324 -4.23 5.46 -18.89
CA ARG A 324 -3.86 6.83 -18.53
C ARG A 324 -2.48 6.85 -17.88
N HIS A 325 -1.73 7.90 -18.18
CA HIS A 325 -0.40 8.16 -17.64
C HIS A 325 0.53 6.95 -17.80
N PRO A 326 0.89 6.58 -19.06
CA PRO A 326 1.85 5.51 -19.30
C PRO A 326 3.18 5.81 -18.62
N PHE A 327 3.89 4.78 -18.17
CA PHE A 327 5.15 4.81 -17.43
C PHE A 327 5.12 5.44 -16.02
N MET A 328 4.10 6.20 -15.66
CA MET A 328 4.00 6.83 -14.34
C MET A 328 3.42 5.86 -13.28
N THR A 329 4.16 4.80 -12.96
CA THR A 329 3.67 3.75 -12.05
C THR A 329 4.79 2.88 -11.52
N GLY A 330 4.66 2.40 -10.27
CA GLY A 330 5.50 1.37 -9.68
C GLY A 330 5.10 -0.07 -10.05
N SER A 331 4.13 -0.22 -10.98
CA SER A 331 3.54 -1.53 -11.31
C SER A 331 4.55 -2.55 -11.83
N ALA A 332 5.55 -2.12 -12.59
CA ALA A 332 6.53 -3.04 -13.18
C ALA A 332 7.34 -3.78 -12.10
N GLY A 333 7.75 -3.08 -11.04
CA GLY A 333 8.46 -3.68 -9.91
C GLY A 333 7.58 -4.72 -9.18
N TRP A 334 6.34 -4.34 -8.86
CA TRP A 334 5.41 -5.27 -8.23
C TRP A 334 5.01 -6.43 -9.14
N ALA A 335 4.84 -6.21 -10.45
CA ALA A 335 4.54 -7.27 -11.41
C ALA A 335 5.71 -8.25 -11.53
N TYR A 336 6.96 -7.75 -11.55
CA TYR A 336 8.16 -8.59 -11.53
C TYR A 336 8.22 -9.42 -10.24
N TYR A 337 8.05 -8.78 -9.08
CA TYR A 337 8.04 -9.47 -7.79
C TYR A 337 6.96 -10.54 -7.70
N ALA A 338 5.72 -10.20 -8.10
CA ALA A 338 4.62 -11.16 -8.12
C ALA A 338 4.89 -12.35 -9.07
N ALA A 339 5.42 -12.07 -10.26
CA ALA A 339 5.73 -13.12 -11.23
C ALA A 339 6.84 -14.07 -10.73
N THR A 340 7.93 -13.53 -10.19
CA THR A 340 9.11 -14.33 -9.79
C THR A 340 8.92 -15.03 -8.46
N GLN A 341 8.32 -14.36 -7.47
CA GLN A 341 8.25 -14.89 -6.10
C GLN A 341 6.95 -15.66 -5.80
N TYR A 342 5.88 -15.43 -6.56
CA TYR A 342 4.56 -16.00 -6.25
C TYR A 342 4.00 -16.87 -7.38
N ILE A 343 4.16 -16.48 -8.65
CA ILE A 343 3.59 -17.22 -9.77
C ILE A 343 4.54 -18.34 -10.21
N LEU A 344 5.82 -18.03 -10.35
CA LEU A 344 6.85 -19.01 -10.74
C LEU A 344 7.40 -19.77 -9.53
N GLY A 345 7.53 -19.15 -8.38
CA GLY A 345 8.00 -19.74 -7.13
C GLY A 345 9.51 -19.77 -7.00
#